data_c44c9a96eafd17552c72c3391f387b02
#
_entry.id   c44c9a96eafd17552c72c3391f387b02
#
_cell.length_a   1.000
_cell.length_b   1.000
_cell.length_c   1.000
_cell.angle_alpha   90.00
_cell.angle_beta   90.00
_cell.angle_gamma   90.00
#
_symmetry.space_group_name_H-M   'P 1'
#
loop_
_entity.id
_entity.type
_entity.pdbx_description
1 polymer ?
#
loop_
_entity_poly.entity_id
_entity_poly.type
_entity_poly.pdbx_seq_one_letter_code
_entity_poly.pdbx_strand_id
1 'polypeptide(L)'
;MEPYVTGTAIRQLREAKHLTQAELAEKLAVSAKAISKWETAHGLPDISLLEPLAAALGVSVLELMQGEPVVNRNRSANLLRSKLYVCPLCGNVLHATGQAVVSCCGITLPPLDISEADDADEHHQLTLERVEDELFVTIHHPMTKDHYISFIACLTGDKLQLVKLYPEGDASCRFKITGAGVLYFYCCLLYTSPSPRD
;
A
#
# COMPACT_ATOMS: atom_id res chain seq x y z
N MET A 1 22.11 13.64 17.14
CA MET A 1 21.21 12.49 16.84
C MET A 1 19.83 12.90 17.29
N GLU A 2 18.94 13.16 16.37
CA GLU A 2 17.54 13.48 16.73
C GLU A 2 16.89 12.26 17.38
N PRO A 3 16.05 12.45 18.40
CA PRO A 3 15.38 11.33 19.04
C PRO A 3 14.46 10.61 18.03
N TYR A 4 14.49 9.28 18.04
CA TYR A 4 13.67 8.44 17.15
C TYR A 4 12.15 8.56 17.39
N VAL A 5 11.74 9.17 18.50
CA VAL A 5 10.36 9.57 18.80
C VAL A 5 10.37 11.00 19.34
N THR A 6 9.66 11.90 18.71
CA THR A 6 9.58 13.27 19.20
C THR A 6 8.50 13.37 20.28
N GLY A 7 8.83 13.97 21.43
CA GLY A 7 7.87 14.18 22.52
C GLY A 7 6.65 14.99 22.07
N THR A 8 6.85 15.90 21.11
CA THR A 8 5.78 16.69 20.49
C THR A 8 4.77 15.80 19.75
N ALA A 9 5.23 14.75 19.06
CA ALA A 9 4.34 13.81 18.37
C ALA A 9 3.50 13.01 19.35
N ILE A 10 4.10 12.49 20.45
CA ILE A 10 3.34 11.79 21.50
C ILE A 10 2.23 12.69 22.04
N ARG A 11 2.55 13.94 22.35
CA ARG A 11 1.58 14.90 22.89
C ARG A 11 0.45 15.17 21.90
N GLN A 12 0.76 15.49 20.63
CA GLN A 12 -0.24 15.77 19.60
C GLN A 12 -1.16 14.59 19.36
N LEU A 13 -0.62 13.37 19.27
CA LEU A 13 -1.40 12.15 19.08
C LEU A 13 -2.31 11.86 20.28
N ARG A 14 -1.81 12.07 21.51
CA ARG A 14 -2.62 11.92 22.73
C ARG A 14 -3.77 12.92 22.76
N GLU A 15 -3.50 14.20 22.49
CA GLU A 15 -4.51 15.26 22.45
C GLU A 15 -5.56 15.03 21.36
N ALA A 16 -5.14 14.52 20.19
CA ALA A 16 -6.05 14.12 19.11
C ALA A 16 -6.99 12.97 19.50
N LYS A 17 -6.58 12.13 20.45
CA LYS A 17 -7.40 11.06 21.05
C LYS A 17 -8.18 11.52 22.29
N HIS A 18 -8.12 12.80 22.63
CA HIS A 18 -8.74 13.37 23.83
C HIS A 18 -8.33 12.67 25.14
N LEU A 19 -7.13 12.11 25.19
CA LEU A 19 -6.58 11.45 26.38
C LEU A 19 -5.81 12.45 27.25
N THR A 20 -5.97 12.33 28.56
CA THR A 20 -5.08 12.97 29.53
C THR A 20 -3.76 12.21 29.65
N GLN A 21 -2.72 12.84 30.20
CA GLN A 21 -1.45 12.15 30.49
C GLN A 21 -1.65 10.97 31.46
N ALA A 22 -2.58 11.10 32.39
CA ALA A 22 -2.89 10.05 33.38
C ALA A 22 -3.57 8.83 32.69
N GLU A 23 -4.54 9.05 31.83
CA GLU A 23 -5.23 7.98 31.09
C GLU A 23 -4.28 7.25 30.14
N LEU A 24 -3.37 7.96 29.44
CA LEU A 24 -2.35 7.31 28.63
C LEU A 24 -1.37 6.51 29.48
N ALA A 25 -0.99 7.03 30.64
CA ALA A 25 -0.10 6.36 31.57
C ALA A 25 -0.72 5.06 32.12
N GLU A 26 -2.02 5.09 32.45
CA GLU A 26 -2.78 3.90 32.87
C GLU A 26 -2.79 2.80 31.81
N LYS A 27 -3.06 3.18 30.54
CA LYS A 27 -3.05 2.23 29.40
C LYS A 27 -1.70 1.55 29.21
N LEU A 28 -0.61 2.23 29.53
CA LEU A 28 0.76 1.76 29.34
C LEU A 28 1.37 1.15 30.62
N ALA A 29 0.63 1.12 31.72
CA ALA A 29 1.12 0.72 33.07
C ALA A 29 2.38 1.48 33.50
N VAL A 30 2.46 2.79 33.19
CA VAL A 30 3.55 3.70 33.59
C VAL A 30 3.03 4.85 34.44
N SER A 31 3.93 5.68 34.98
CA SER A 31 3.51 6.89 35.72
C SER A 31 3.18 8.05 34.77
N ALA A 32 2.22 8.91 35.14
CA ALA A 32 1.94 10.14 34.37
C ALA A 32 3.17 11.05 34.25
N LYS A 33 4.10 10.99 35.25
CA LYS A 33 5.38 11.69 35.20
C LYS A 33 6.30 11.17 34.08
N ALA A 34 6.21 9.87 33.70
CA ALA A 34 6.95 9.32 32.57
C ALA A 34 6.40 9.90 31.27
N ILE A 35 5.07 9.92 31.10
CA ILE A 35 4.44 10.53 29.90
C ILE A 35 4.84 12.01 29.77
N SER A 36 4.76 12.76 30.86
CA SER A 36 5.17 14.18 30.88
C SER A 36 6.63 14.36 30.47
N LYS A 37 7.54 13.50 30.93
CA LYS A 37 8.96 13.54 30.52
C LYS A 37 9.14 13.27 29.03
N TRP A 38 8.41 12.30 28.49
CA TRP A 38 8.48 11.99 27.06
C TRP A 38 7.96 13.17 26.21
N GLU A 39 6.82 13.72 26.57
CA GLU A 39 6.21 14.85 25.85
C GLU A 39 7.06 16.13 25.89
N THR A 40 7.86 16.30 26.92
CA THR A 40 8.76 17.46 27.09
C THR A 40 10.20 17.17 26.66
N ALA A 41 10.45 16.05 25.97
CA ALA A 41 11.76 15.62 25.51
C ALA A 41 12.84 15.47 26.63
N HIS A 42 12.41 15.27 27.89
CA HIS A 42 13.30 14.99 29.03
C HIS A 42 13.52 13.48 29.25
N GLY A 43 13.12 12.66 28.33
CA GLY A 43 13.28 11.22 28.31
C GLY A 43 12.59 10.63 27.09
N LEU A 44 12.88 9.36 26.81
CA LEU A 44 12.28 8.60 25.72
C LEU A 44 11.54 7.39 26.30
N PRO A 45 10.47 6.90 25.67
CA PRO A 45 9.89 5.61 26.01
C PRO A 45 10.91 4.50 25.78
N ASP A 46 10.87 3.47 26.60
CA ASP A 46 11.63 2.25 26.36
C ASP A 46 11.14 1.58 25.07
N ILE A 47 12.03 0.89 24.37
CA ILE A 47 11.72 0.23 23.10
C ILE A 47 10.58 -0.79 23.26
N SER A 48 10.47 -1.44 24.40
CA SER A 48 9.39 -2.38 24.72
C SER A 48 8.02 -1.71 24.86
N LEU A 49 7.99 -0.39 25.05
CA LEU A 49 6.77 0.39 25.18
C LEU A 49 6.32 1.01 23.84
N LEU A 50 7.11 0.92 22.77
CA LEU A 50 6.76 1.55 21.48
C LEU A 50 5.50 0.95 20.87
N GLU A 51 5.36 -0.37 20.90
CA GLU A 51 4.16 -1.03 20.35
C GLU A 51 2.91 -0.75 21.18
N PRO A 52 2.90 -0.90 22.52
CA PRO A 52 1.78 -0.49 23.37
C PRO A 52 1.42 1.00 23.21
N LEU A 53 2.43 1.88 23.11
CA LEU A 53 2.23 3.32 22.94
C LEU A 53 1.58 3.63 21.60
N ALA A 54 2.08 3.06 20.52
CA ALA A 54 1.50 3.20 19.19
C ALA A 54 0.05 2.70 19.16
N ALA A 55 -0.23 1.55 19.74
CA ALA A 55 -1.57 0.99 19.85
C ALA A 55 -2.52 1.90 20.67
N ALA A 56 -2.05 2.43 21.80
CA ALA A 56 -2.84 3.35 22.63
C ALA A 56 -3.16 4.67 21.91
N LEU A 57 -2.24 5.16 21.09
CA LEU A 57 -2.39 6.36 20.29
C LEU A 57 -3.11 6.10 18.96
N GLY A 58 -3.30 4.83 18.56
CA GLY A 58 -3.98 4.43 17.33
C GLY A 58 -3.20 4.74 16.08
N VAL A 59 -1.89 4.60 16.14
CA VAL A 59 -0.93 4.79 15.04
C VAL A 59 -0.04 3.55 14.92
N SER A 60 0.68 3.42 13.83
CA SER A 60 1.74 2.41 13.72
C SER A 60 3.01 2.85 14.48
N VAL A 61 3.85 1.89 14.85
CA VAL A 61 5.16 2.20 15.46
C VAL A 61 6.00 3.09 14.53
N LEU A 62 5.89 2.89 13.22
CA LEU A 62 6.61 3.68 12.23
C LEU A 62 6.16 5.15 12.22
N GLU A 63 4.85 5.40 12.26
CA GLU A 63 4.28 6.76 12.37
C GLU A 63 4.73 7.44 13.66
N LEU A 64 4.72 6.70 14.77
CA LEU A 64 5.20 7.20 16.04
C LEU A 64 6.69 7.59 15.98
N MET A 65 7.51 6.81 15.29
CA MET A 65 8.94 7.07 15.10
C MET A 65 9.21 8.23 14.12
N GLN A 66 8.41 8.39 13.09
CA GLN A 66 8.54 9.48 12.12
C GLN A 66 8.04 10.83 12.66
N GLY A 67 7.27 10.79 13.75
CA GLY A 67 6.74 11.99 14.40
C GLY A 67 5.61 12.69 13.67
N GLU A 68 5.19 12.16 12.53
CA GLU A 68 4.07 12.67 11.74
C GLU A 68 3.00 11.59 11.61
N PRO A 69 1.74 11.86 12.01
CA PRO A 69 0.65 10.95 11.70
C PRO A 69 0.47 10.89 10.18
N VAL A 70 0.45 9.69 9.63
CA VAL A 70 0.11 9.51 8.21
C VAL A 70 -1.36 9.89 8.03
N VAL A 71 -1.58 11.15 7.70
CA VAL A 71 -2.93 11.62 7.38
C VAL A 71 -3.31 11.03 6.04
N ASN A 72 -4.24 10.10 6.03
CA ASN A 72 -4.82 9.59 4.80
C ASN A 72 -5.58 10.72 4.08
N ARG A 73 -4.88 11.45 3.24
CA ARG A 73 -5.45 12.51 2.40
C ARG A 73 -6.39 11.97 1.32
N ASN A 74 -6.50 10.64 1.23
CA ASN A 74 -7.28 9.95 0.21
C ASN A 74 -8.68 9.55 0.68
N ARG A 75 -9.17 10.13 1.76
CA ARG A 75 -10.47 9.79 2.40
C ARG A 75 -11.67 9.84 1.44
N SER A 76 -11.58 10.62 0.39
CA SER A 76 -12.66 10.81 -0.61
C SER A 76 -12.17 10.49 -2.03
N ALA A 77 -10.99 9.91 -2.21
CA ALA A 77 -10.47 9.60 -3.52
C ALA A 77 -11.12 8.32 -4.06
N ASN A 78 -11.32 8.32 -5.37
CA ASN A 78 -11.71 7.12 -6.08
C ASN A 78 -10.57 6.08 -6.09
N LEU A 79 -10.89 4.83 -6.41
CA LEU A 79 -9.92 3.75 -6.42
C LEU A 79 -8.77 3.92 -7.43
N LEU A 80 -8.90 4.81 -8.43
CA LEU A 80 -7.84 5.09 -9.41
C LEU A 80 -6.54 5.62 -8.78
N ARG A 81 -6.58 6.06 -7.52
CA ARG A 81 -5.41 6.47 -6.74
C ARG A 81 -4.83 5.36 -5.86
N SER A 82 -5.41 4.20 -5.92
CA SER A 82 -4.96 3.03 -5.15
C SER A 82 -3.55 2.61 -5.53
N LYS A 83 -2.91 1.88 -4.64
CA LYS A 83 -1.58 1.33 -4.84
C LYS A 83 -1.63 -0.19 -4.75
N LEU A 84 -0.92 -0.83 -5.64
CA LEU A 84 -0.65 -2.26 -5.61
C LEU A 84 0.77 -2.51 -5.11
N TYR A 85 0.95 -3.61 -4.41
CA TYR A 85 2.23 -4.05 -3.87
C TYR A 85 2.40 -5.53 -4.18
N VAL A 86 3.58 -5.95 -4.57
CA VAL A 86 3.89 -7.36 -4.81
C VAL A 86 5.07 -7.77 -3.96
N CYS A 87 4.92 -8.86 -3.22
CA CYS A 87 6.02 -9.43 -2.46
C CYS A 87 6.94 -10.26 -3.37
N PRO A 88 8.23 -9.91 -3.51
CA PRO A 88 9.14 -10.64 -4.38
C PRO A 88 9.48 -12.04 -3.85
N LEU A 89 9.24 -12.32 -2.55
CA LEU A 89 9.55 -13.61 -1.93
C LEU A 89 8.44 -14.64 -2.08
N CYS A 90 7.17 -14.22 -1.96
CA CYS A 90 6.03 -15.15 -1.98
C CYS A 90 5.01 -14.87 -3.09
N GLY A 91 5.21 -13.83 -3.89
CA GLY A 91 4.28 -13.44 -4.96
C GLY A 91 2.92 -12.91 -4.46
N ASN A 92 2.80 -12.59 -3.17
CA ASN A 92 1.57 -12.04 -2.61
C ASN A 92 1.29 -10.67 -3.20
N VAL A 93 0.06 -10.44 -3.65
CA VAL A 93 -0.41 -9.16 -4.18
C VAL A 93 -1.28 -8.50 -3.14
N LEU A 94 -0.94 -7.26 -2.78
CA LEU A 94 -1.67 -6.48 -1.79
C LEU A 94 -2.16 -5.18 -2.43
N HIS A 95 -3.31 -4.70 -2.00
CA HIS A 95 -3.95 -3.50 -2.49
C HIS A 95 -4.24 -2.55 -1.35
N ALA A 96 -3.92 -1.28 -1.53
CA ALA A 96 -4.27 -0.22 -0.59
C ALA A 96 -4.98 0.92 -1.31
N THR A 97 -6.12 1.37 -0.79
CA THR A 97 -6.90 2.48 -1.35
C THR A 97 -6.31 3.86 -1.07
N GLY A 98 -5.22 3.91 -0.29
CA GLY A 98 -4.50 5.14 0.05
C GLY A 98 -3.03 4.86 0.33
N GLN A 99 -2.33 5.84 0.89
CA GLN A 99 -0.96 5.62 1.36
C GLN A 99 -0.95 4.61 2.50
N ALA A 100 -0.11 3.59 2.37
CA ALA A 100 0.06 2.56 3.38
C ALA A 100 1.52 2.12 3.45
N VAL A 101 1.97 1.74 4.63
CA VAL A 101 3.19 0.97 4.82
C VAL A 101 2.81 -0.50 4.84
N VAL A 102 3.24 -1.22 3.84
CA VAL A 102 2.86 -2.63 3.63
C VAL A 102 4.09 -3.50 3.83
N SER A 103 3.95 -4.54 4.65
CA SER A 103 5.02 -5.52 4.88
C SER A 103 4.54 -6.92 4.57
N CYS A 104 5.41 -7.72 3.95
CA CYS A 104 5.17 -9.14 3.69
C CYS A 104 6.49 -9.89 3.76
N CYS A 105 6.49 -11.12 4.31
CA CYS A 105 7.69 -11.96 4.47
C CYS A 105 8.88 -11.24 5.15
N GLY A 106 8.59 -10.35 6.10
CA GLY A 106 9.61 -9.63 6.87
C GLY A 106 10.25 -8.42 6.15
N ILE A 107 9.78 -8.07 4.95
CA ILE A 107 10.25 -6.90 4.20
C ILE A 107 9.14 -5.87 4.01
N THR A 108 9.50 -4.59 4.00
CA THR A 108 8.59 -3.51 3.64
C THR A 108 8.53 -3.41 2.12
N LEU A 109 7.31 -3.42 1.58
CA LEU A 109 7.08 -3.39 0.15
C LEU A 109 6.91 -1.95 -0.34
N PRO A 110 7.64 -1.52 -1.38
CA PRO A 110 7.30 -0.29 -2.09
C PRO A 110 6.00 -0.50 -2.89
N PRO A 111 5.23 0.56 -3.13
CA PRO A 111 4.16 0.49 -4.13
C PRO A 111 4.78 0.17 -5.50
N LEU A 112 4.05 -0.56 -6.33
CA LEU A 112 4.49 -0.80 -7.69
C LEU A 112 4.62 0.53 -8.43
N ASP A 113 5.80 0.75 -8.99
CA ASP A 113 6.01 1.82 -9.96
C ASP A 113 5.33 1.44 -11.28
N ILE A 114 4.70 2.42 -11.86
CA ILE A 114 3.94 2.26 -13.10
C ILE A 114 4.80 2.87 -14.21
N SER A 115 5.39 2.03 -15.06
CA SER A 115 5.92 2.48 -16.35
C SER A 115 4.79 2.55 -17.37
N GLU A 116 4.76 3.57 -18.22
CA GLU A 116 3.72 3.72 -19.24
C GLU A 116 3.88 2.69 -20.37
N ALA A 117 2.78 2.30 -20.99
CA ALA A 117 2.76 1.24 -22.00
C ALA A 117 3.55 1.58 -23.28
N ASP A 118 3.88 2.85 -23.48
CA ASP A 118 4.69 3.31 -24.63
C ASP A 118 6.14 2.79 -24.59
N ASP A 119 6.62 2.35 -23.42
CA ASP A 119 7.92 1.70 -23.25
C ASP A 119 7.84 0.16 -23.31
N ALA A 120 6.66 -0.40 -23.62
CA ALA A 120 6.46 -1.84 -23.71
C ALA A 120 7.22 -2.41 -24.91
N ASP A 121 8.05 -3.41 -24.64
CA ASP A 121 8.73 -4.16 -25.68
C ASP A 121 7.73 -5.04 -26.48
N GLU A 122 8.25 -5.71 -27.52
CA GLU A 122 7.48 -6.58 -28.42
C GLU A 122 6.71 -7.70 -27.67
N HIS A 123 7.14 -8.07 -26.47
CA HIS A 123 6.58 -9.14 -25.64
C HIS A 123 5.59 -8.65 -24.56
N HIS A 124 5.31 -7.37 -24.50
CA HIS A 124 4.40 -6.80 -23.51
C HIS A 124 3.31 -5.94 -24.15
N GLN A 125 3.05 -6.14 -25.45
CA GLN A 125 2.01 -5.41 -26.16
C GLN A 125 0.63 -5.83 -25.67
N LEU A 126 -0.18 -4.83 -25.36
CA LEU A 126 -1.54 -4.97 -24.84
C LEU A 126 -2.54 -4.84 -26.01
N THR A 127 -3.41 -5.82 -26.16
CA THR A 127 -4.55 -5.77 -27.08
C THR A 127 -5.84 -5.72 -26.29
N LEU A 128 -6.70 -4.77 -26.63
CA LEU A 128 -7.98 -4.54 -25.97
C LEU A 128 -9.11 -4.72 -26.98
N GLU A 129 -10.07 -5.58 -26.65
CA GLU A 129 -11.30 -5.76 -27.43
C GLU A 129 -12.49 -5.51 -26.51
N ARG A 130 -13.35 -4.56 -26.88
CA ARG A 130 -14.57 -4.30 -26.16
C ARG A 130 -15.72 -5.05 -26.77
N VAL A 131 -16.38 -5.90 -26.00
CA VAL A 131 -17.57 -6.66 -26.39
C VAL A 131 -18.68 -6.34 -25.38
N GLU A 132 -19.64 -5.54 -25.81
CA GLU A 132 -20.74 -5.04 -24.97
C GLU A 132 -20.23 -4.31 -23.69
N ASP A 133 -20.46 -4.87 -22.51
CA ASP A 133 -20.05 -4.36 -21.21
C ASP A 133 -18.79 -5.06 -20.66
N GLU A 134 -18.13 -5.87 -21.49
CA GLU A 134 -16.89 -6.57 -21.15
C GLU A 134 -15.70 -6.03 -21.94
N LEU A 135 -14.55 -5.99 -21.28
CA LEU A 135 -13.27 -5.71 -21.90
C LEU A 135 -12.44 -7.00 -21.91
N PHE A 136 -12.17 -7.49 -23.11
CA PHE A 136 -11.26 -8.60 -23.30
C PHE A 136 -9.83 -8.05 -23.43
N VAL A 137 -8.95 -8.53 -22.59
CA VAL A 137 -7.56 -8.07 -22.47
C VAL A 137 -6.65 -9.22 -22.85
N THR A 138 -5.77 -9.00 -23.80
CA THR A 138 -4.73 -9.96 -24.19
C THR A 138 -3.38 -9.27 -24.17
N ILE A 139 -2.39 -9.93 -23.57
CA ILE A 139 -1.00 -9.46 -23.56
C ILE A 139 -0.18 -10.44 -24.40
N HIS A 140 0.54 -9.92 -25.37
CA HIS A 140 1.43 -10.74 -26.18
C HIS A 140 2.68 -11.09 -25.35
N HIS A 141 2.69 -12.28 -24.72
CA HIS A 141 3.71 -12.69 -23.78
C HIS A 141 4.03 -14.17 -23.87
N PRO A 142 5.29 -14.61 -23.74
CA PRO A 142 5.69 -16.01 -23.92
C PRO A 142 5.16 -16.95 -22.83
N MET A 143 4.77 -16.45 -21.65
CA MET A 143 4.16 -17.21 -20.55
C MET A 143 4.92 -18.49 -20.16
N THR A 144 6.25 -18.41 -20.12
CA THR A 144 7.11 -19.52 -19.68
C THR A 144 7.10 -19.69 -18.16
N LYS A 145 7.69 -20.79 -17.63
CA LYS A 145 7.78 -21.04 -16.18
C LYS A 145 8.55 -19.96 -15.43
N ASP A 146 9.58 -19.40 -16.05
CA ASP A 146 10.47 -18.42 -15.44
C ASP A 146 10.14 -16.99 -15.86
N HIS A 147 9.28 -16.80 -16.88
CA HIS A 147 8.88 -15.50 -17.40
C HIS A 147 7.41 -15.53 -17.82
N TYR A 148 6.56 -14.92 -17.01
CA TYR A 148 5.11 -14.90 -17.22
C TYR A 148 4.44 -13.66 -16.60
N ILE A 149 3.27 -13.31 -17.11
CA ILE A 149 2.39 -12.32 -16.49
C ILE A 149 1.72 -12.96 -15.28
N SER A 150 1.99 -12.43 -14.11
CA SER A 150 1.52 -12.95 -12.84
C SER A 150 0.05 -12.60 -12.55
N PHE A 151 -0.37 -11.40 -12.95
CA PHE A 151 -1.76 -10.97 -12.86
C PHE A 151 -2.06 -9.84 -13.85
N ILE A 152 -3.34 -9.68 -14.15
CA ILE A 152 -3.90 -8.48 -14.79
C ILE A 152 -4.94 -7.90 -13.84
N ALA A 153 -4.94 -6.59 -13.65
CA ALA A 153 -5.90 -5.89 -12.81
C ALA A 153 -6.55 -4.73 -13.58
N CYS A 154 -7.86 -4.61 -13.45
CA CYS A 154 -8.63 -3.50 -13.95
C CYS A 154 -9.13 -2.66 -12.77
N LEU A 155 -8.80 -1.40 -12.76
CA LEU A 155 -9.14 -0.45 -11.72
C LEU A 155 -10.05 0.63 -12.29
N THR A 156 -11.27 0.70 -11.78
CA THR A 156 -12.23 1.78 -12.05
C THR A 156 -12.34 2.71 -10.84
N GLY A 157 -13.15 3.75 -10.93
CA GLY A 157 -13.36 4.67 -9.80
C GLY A 157 -13.92 3.99 -8.54
N ASP A 158 -14.61 2.88 -8.68
CA ASP A 158 -15.37 2.19 -7.63
C ASP A 158 -15.00 0.70 -7.45
N LYS A 159 -14.24 0.11 -8.39
CA LYS A 159 -13.95 -1.33 -8.39
C LYS A 159 -12.50 -1.63 -8.70
N LEU A 160 -11.99 -2.67 -8.07
CA LEU A 160 -10.77 -3.37 -8.46
C LEU A 160 -11.14 -4.81 -8.83
N GLN A 161 -10.81 -5.21 -10.05
CA GLN A 161 -10.90 -6.59 -10.51
C GLN A 161 -9.48 -7.07 -10.79
N LEU A 162 -9.10 -8.21 -10.22
CA LEU A 162 -7.76 -8.78 -10.36
C LEU A 162 -7.88 -10.24 -10.78
N VAL A 163 -7.24 -10.58 -11.88
CA VAL A 163 -7.16 -11.95 -12.38
C VAL A 163 -5.73 -12.44 -12.26
N LYS A 164 -5.52 -13.48 -11.47
CA LYS A 164 -4.24 -14.15 -11.32
C LYS A 164 -4.01 -15.05 -12.53
N LEU A 165 -2.82 -14.95 -13.13
CA LEU A 165 -2.38 -15.78 -14.23
C LEU A 165 -1.25 -16.72 -13.77
N TYR A 166 -1.04 -17.76 -14.54
CA TYR A 166 -0.07 -18.79 -14.24
C TYR A 166 0.81 -19.09 -15.45
N PRO A 167 2.03 -19.59 -15.23
CA PRO A 167 2.90 -20.06 -16.32
C PRO A 167 2.20 -21.05 -17.23
N GLU A 168 2.60 -21.10 -18.48
CA GLU A 168 2.11 -22.01 -19.51
C GLU A 168 0.60 -21.87 -19.83
N GLY A 169 -0.06 -20.84 -19.27
CA GLY A 169 -1.43 -20.46 -19.61
C GLY A 169 -1.49 -19.27 -20.56
N ASP A 170 -2.70 -18.86 -20.93
CA ASP A 170 -2.91 -17.69 -21.76
C ASP A 170 -2.74 -16.40 -20.95
N ALA A 171 -2.06 -15.40 -21.53
CA ALA A 171 -1.97 -14.06 -20.96
C ALA A 171 -3.20 -13.23 -21.35
N SER A 172 -4.40 -13.71 -21.04
CA SER A 172 -5.66 -13.07 -21.37
C SER A 172 -6.68 -13.17 -20.25
N CYS A 173 -7.59 -12.19 -20.18
CA CYS A 173 -8.70 -12.22 -19.23
C CYS A 173 -9.82 -11.29 -19.70
N ARG A 174 -10.96 -11.33 -19.00
CA ARG A 174 -12.11 -10.45 -19.22
C ARG A 174 -12.44 -9.67 -17.98
N PHE A 175 -12.77 -8.40 -18.15
CA PHE A 175 -13.25 -7.53 -17.10
C PHE A 175 -14.61 -6.96 -17.46
N LYS A 176 -15.51 -6.93 -16.50
CA LYS A 176 -16.76 -6.21 -16.65
C LYS A 176 -16.53 -4.74 -16.31
N ILE A 177 -16.68 -3.85 -17.29
CA ILE A 177 -16.43 -2.42 -17.13
C ILE A 177 -17.66 -1.59 -17.44
N THR A 178 -17.96 -0.61 -16.57
CA THR A 178 -19.06 0.34 -16.70
C THR A 178 -18.54 1.79 -16.76
N GLY A 179 -17.41 2.03 -17.39
CA GLY A 179 -16.81 3.37 -17.47
C GLY A 179 -15.31 3.33 -17.76
N ALA A 180 -14.65 4.46 -17.58
CA ALA A 180 -13.21 4.56 -17.72
C ALA A 180 -12.48 3.79 -16.62
N GLY A 181 -11.44 3.07 -16.97
CA GLY A 181 -10.62 2.29 -16.05
C GLY A 181 -9.15 2.34 -16.45
N VAL A 182 -8.30 1.90 -15.55
CA VAL A 182 -6.86 1.74 -15.77
C VAL A 182 -6.54 0.25 -15.65
N LEU A 183 -5.82 -0.27 -16.63
CA LEU A 183 -5.35 -1.64 -16.63
C LEU A 183 -3.90 -1.69 -16.14
N TYR A 184 -3.64 -2.65 -15.30
CA TYR A 184 -2.30 -2.98 -14.80
C TYR A 184 -2.03 -4.44 -15.10
N PHE A 185 -0.83 -4.76 -15.50
CA PHE A 185 -0.33 -6.13 -15.50
C PHE A 185 1.05 -6.18 -14.85
N TYR A 186 1.40 -7.31 -14.32
CA TYR A 186 2.66 -7.54 -13.65
C TYR A 186 3.37 -8.73 -14.25
N CYS A 187 4.48 -8.47 -14.92
CA CYS A 187 5.42 -9.49 -15.36
C CYS A 187 6.41 -9.81 -14.24
N CYS A 188 6.71 -11.09 -14.03
CA CYS A 188 7.61 -11.52 -12.96
C CYS A 188 9.07 -11.03 -13.13
N LEU A 189 9.48 -10.61 -14.34
CA LEU A 189 10.81 -10.07 -14.62
C LEU A 189 10.82 -8.54 -14.77
N LEU A 190 9.67 -7.93 -15.14
CA LEU A 190 9.55 -6.48 -15.35
C LEU A 190 8.50 -5.90 -14.40
N TYR A 191 8.75 -4.70 -13.91
CA TYR A 191 7.78 -3.96 -13.12
C TYR A 191 6.72 -3.35 -14.07
N THR A 192 5.50 -3.45 -13.66
CA THR A 192 4.21 -3.04 -14.29
C THR A 192 4.21 -1.95 -15.37
N SER A 193 3.33 -2.15 -16.38
CA SER A 193 2.98 -1.15 -17.39
C SER A 193 1.47 -0.83 -17.35
N PRO A 194 1.03 0.42 -17.35
CA PRO A 194 -0.38 0.80 -17.48
C PRO A 194 -0.78 0.96 -18.95
N SER A 195 -2.05 0.67 -19.23
CA SER A 195 -2.69 0.98 -20.52
C SER A 195 -2.96 2.48 -20.67
N PRO A 196 -2.95 3.03 -21.91
CA PRO A 196 -3.37 4.39 -22.16
C PRO A 196 -4.82 4.64 -21.75
N ARG A 197 -5.08 5.85 -21.28
CA ARG A 197 -6.41 6.32 -20.91
C ARG A 197 -7.17 6.74 -22.18
N ASP A 198 -8.30 6.15 -22.42
CA ASP A 198 -9.34 6.71 -23.28
C ASP A 198 -10.43 7.39 -22.43
#